data_6c69bd2c4e9b05d1a41e7921dd19b7e2
#
_entry.id   6c69bd2c4e9b05d1a41e7921dd19b7e2
#
_cell.length_a   1.000
_cell.length_b   1.000
_cell.length_c   1.000
_cell.angle_alpha   90.00
_cell.angle_beta   90.00
_cell.angle_gamma   90.00
#
_symmetry.space_group_name_H-M   'P 1'
#
loop_
_entity.id
_entity.type
_entity.pdbx_description
1 polymer ?
#
loop_
_entity_poly.entity_id
_entity_poly.type
_entity_poly.pdbx_seq_one_letter_code
_entity_poly.pdbx_strand_id
1 'polypeptide(L)'
;MKKSYKDIAPDEIFMDSKNLPDFDLDQFEGRLEKPISSKVFPILSSVCVLVAFIFLIKFSFLQIVHGAEYRERSENNKLKQILLVAPRGTILSRDGEQLAWNQKTNDETDFTSRKYIEAPGFSTLLGFLKYPAKDKAGFYYEEEFLPKDGAELYLNEILSGRNGFKFIETSVNGELVSQSVIQPPKEGENAVLSIDAEVQGELYKIIKNLSDDVGFKGGAGLIMDVNSGEILAMASFPEYDSGIMTEGKDEVKIGSYYKDTSNPFLNRVISGLYAPGSIVKPFLAFAALEEKVISPEKEIISTGQILVLNPYNPDKPSIFKDWKAHGAVDMKRAIAVSSDVYFYEIGGGFGSQKGLGIDRIKKYLEIFGFTKKTGFDFQKEATGVIPDPAWKEKTFNGEIWRIGDTYNTAIGQYGLQITPIQAVTAVAALANGGKLVTPSILFTATSTVVSGTKIKGDPQNFQVVREGMLASVAEGGTAAGLNMGAVEVAGKTGTAELGSRKQFVNSWVIGFWPYQKPKYAFAVVMEKGPAGNLLGGTFVIRQLLDWMAV
;
A
#
# COMPACT_ATOMS: atom_id res chain seq x y z
N MET A 1 -99.21 -13.76 -37.06
CA MET A 1 -100.06 -12.66 -36.57
C MET A 1 -99.10 -11.59 -35.97
N LYS A 2 -98.96 -10.49 -36.73
CA LYS A 2 -98.21 -9.32 -36.22
C LYS A 2 -99.15 -8.52 -35.34
N LYS A 3 -98.94 -8.57 -34.03
CA LYS A 3 -99.54 -7.58 -33.11
C LYS A 3 -98.70 -6.31 -33.21
N SER A 4 -99.27 -5.32 -33.88
CA SER A 4 -98.79 -3.93 -33.74
C SER A 4 -99.20 -3.45 -32.42
N TYR A 5 -98.30 -3.31 -31.52
CA TYR A 5 -98.49 -2.46 -30.34
C TYR A 5 -98.23 -1.04 -30.78
N LYS A 6 -99.22 -0.26 -30.79
CA LYS A 6 -99.11 1.21 -30.71
C LYS A 6 -98.90 1.52 -29.23
N ASP A 7 -97.72 1.65 -28.80
CA ASP A 7 -97.44 2.27 -27.53
C ASP A 7 -97.74 3.76 -27.68
N ILE A 8 -98.78 4.20 -27.05
CA ILE A 8 -99.11 5.63 -26.89
C ILE A 8 -98.23 6.08 -25.75
N ALA A 9 -97.31 7.00 -25.99
CA ALA A 9 -96.51 7.57 -24.93
C ALA A 9 -97.41 8.40 -24.00
N PRO A 10 -97.18 8.37 -22.71
CA PRO A 10 -97.99 9.12 -21.72
C PRO A 10 -98.12 10.64 -22.01
N ASP A 11 -97.23 11.19 -22.69
CA ASP A 11 -97.17 12.59 -23.15
C ASP A 11 -98.07 12.87 -24.33
N GLU A 12 -98.38 11.87 -25.16
CA GLU A 12 -99.41 12.01 -26.20
C GLU A 12 -100.85 12.16 -25.65
N ILE A 13 -101.04 11.74 -24.40
CA ILE A 13 -102.34 11.78 -23.73
C ILE A 13 -102.59 13.12 -23.08
N PHE A 14 -101.57 13.86 -22.72
CA PHE A 14 -101.70 15.02 -21.85
C PHE A 14 -101.28 16.37 -22.43
N MET A 15 -100.66 16.40 -23.59
CA MET A 15 -100.15 17.65 -24.14
C MET A 15 -100.64 17.89 -25.57
N ASP A 16 -101.76 18.61 -25.63
CA ASP A 16 -102.12 19.25 -26.87
C ASP A 16 -101.48 20.66 -26.82
N SER A 17 -100.44 20.84 -27.60
CA SER A 17 -99.69 22.10 -27.66
C SER A 17 -100.53 23.32 -28.12
N LYS A 18 -101.76 23.08 -28.50
CA LYS A 18 -102.66 24.13 -28.90
C LYS A 18 -103.43 24.78 -27.73
N ASN A 19 -103.36 24.21 -26.54
CA ASN A 19 -104.14 24.67 -25.40
C ASN A 19 -103.30 25.37 -24.27
N LEU A 20 -102.01 25.54 -24.48
CA LEU A 20 -101.14 26.23 -23.53
C LEU A 20 -100.52 27.44 -24.22
N PRO A 21 -100.93 28.63 -23.88
CA PRO A 21 -100.28 29.84 -24.34
C PRO A 21 -98.94 29.95 -23.58
N ASP A 22 -97.87 30.23 -24.32
CA ASP A 22 -96.52 30.48 -23.81
C ASP A 22 -95.56 29.23 -23.52
N PHE A 23 -95.77 28.13 -24.22
CA PHE A 23 -94.72 27.04 -24.20
C PHE A 23 -93.80 27.14 -25.42
N ASP A 24 -92.51 27.26 -25.17
CA ASP A 24 -91.46 27.26 -26.13
C ASP A 24 -91.37 25.84 -26.74
N LEU A 25 -91.59 25.69 -28.03
CA LEU A 25 -91.62 24.40 -28.74
C LEU A 25 -90.26 23.67 -28.76
N ASP A 26 -89.19 24.39 -28.44
CA ASP A 26 -87.83 23.83 -28.41
C ASP A 26 -87.49 23.08 -27.10
N GLN A 27 -88.38 23.13 -26.07
CA GLN A 27 -88.14 22.45 -24.78
C GLN A 27 -88.62 21.01 -24.73
N PHE A 28 -89.22 20.48 -25.77
CA PHE A 28 -89.74 19.12 -25.82
C PHE A 28 -89.26 18.32 -27.00
N GLU A 29 -88.00 18.50 -27.41
CA GLU A 29 -87.31 17.49 -28.24
C GLU A 29 -86.89 16.30 -27.36
N GLY A 30 -87.86 15.52 -26.97
CA GLY A 30 -87.62 14.18 -26.46
C GLY A 30 -87.07 13.33 -27.56
N ARG A 31 -85.79 12.99 -27.53
CA ARG A 31 -85.21 11.98 -28.42
C ARG A 31 -85.98 10.67 -28.21
N LEU A 32 -86.71 10.27 -29.21
CA LEU A 32 -87.33 8.97 -29.25
C LEU A 32 -86.18 7.91 -29.32
N GLU A 33 -85.83 7.37 -28.17
CA GLU A 33 -84.91 6.22 -28.12
C GLU A 33 -85.60 5.05 -28.83
N LYS A 34 -85.09 4.71 -29.99
CA LYS A 34 -85.54 3.52 -30.67
C LYS A 34 -85.27 2.30 -29.80
N PRO A 35 -86.25 1.50 -29.43
CA PRO A 35 -86.00 0.32 -28.62
C PRO A 35 -85.00 -0.58 -29.36
N ILE A 36 -83.97 -1.04 -28.59
CA ILE A 36 -82.93 -1.93 -29.10
C ILE A 36 -83.61 -3.15 -29.69
N SER A 37 -83.33 -3.39 -30.97
CA SER A 37 -83.91 -4.53 -31.68
C SER A 37 -83.64 -5.83 -30.88
N SER A 38 -84.68 -6.64 -30.67
CA SER A 38 -84.53 -7.93 -29.99
C SER A 38 -83.49 -8.86 -30.64
N LYS A 39 -83.06 -8.58 -31.87
CA LYS A 39 -81.96 -9.26 -32.57
C LYS A 39 -80.58 -8.89 -32.03
N VAL A 40 -80.43 -7.76 -31.36
CA VAL A 40 -79.13 -7.35 -30.81
C VAL A 40 -78.75 -8.20 -29.63
N PHE A 41 -79.67 -8.63 -28.80
CA PHE A 41 -79.42 -9.47 -27.60
C PHE A 41 -78.79 -10.82 -27.95
N PRO A 42 -79.32 -11.62 -28.91
CA PRO A 42 -78.66 -12.86 -29.27
C PRO A 42 -77.30 -12.67 -29.95
N ILE A 43 -77.12 -11.58 -30.72
CA ILE A 43 -75.83 -11.24 -31.32
C ILE A 43 -74.82 -10.90 -30.23
N LEU A 44 -75.17 -10.01 -29.27
CA LEU A 44 -74.31 -9.66 -28.18
C LEU A 44 -73.99 -10.88 -27.27
N SER A 45 -75.00 -11.71 -27.00
CA SER A 45 -74.80 -12.98 -26.25
C SER A 45 -73.85 -13.92 -27.00
N SER A 46 -73.98 -14.03 -28.32
CA SER A 46 -73.06 -14.86 -29.12
C SER A 46 -71.64 -14.32 -29.10
N VAL A 47 -71.47 -13.00 -29.17
CA VAL A 47 -70.13 -12.38 -29.03
C VAL A 47 -69.55 -12.64 -27.64
N CYS A 48 -70.36 -12.50 -26.59
CA CYS A 48 -69.89 -12.80 -25.20
C CYS A 48 -69.50 -14.28 -25.06
N VAL A 49 -70.31 -15.19 -25.58
CA VAL A 49 -70.01 -16.62 -25.54
C VAL A 49 -68.74 -16.95 -26.36
N LEU A 50 -68.54 -16.31 -27.52
CA LEU A 50 -67.33 -16.46 -28.34
C LEU A 50 -66.10 -15.97 -27.58
N VAL A 51 -66.17 -14.80 -26.98
CA VAL A 51 -65.10 -14.25 -26.18
C VAL A 51 -64.77 -15.15 -24.99
N ALA A 52 -65.82 -15.62 -24.28
CA ALA A 52 -65.66 -16.56 -23.16
C ALA A 52 -64.99 -17.88 -23.63
N PHE A 53 -65.35 -18.37 -24.81
CA PHE A 53 -64.77 -19.58 -25.39
C PHE A 53 -63.30 -19.39 -25.76
N ILE A 54 -62.96 -18.24 -26.34
CA ILE A 54 -61.55 -17.85 -26.60
C ILE A 54 -60.73 -17.81 -25.30
N PHE A 55 -61.27 -17.23 -24.24
CA PHE A 55 -60.62 -17.24 -22.92
C PHE A 55 -60.49 -18.64 -22.36
N LEU A 56 -61.48 -19.49 -22.49
CA LEU A 56 -61.41 -20.90 -22.03
C LEU A 56 -60.34 -21.68 -22.79
N ILE A 57 -60.25 -21.50 -24.11
CA ILE A 57 -59.19 -22.13 -24.94
C ILE A 57 -57.82 -21.62 -24.48
N LYS A 58 -57.66 -20.31 -24.34
CA LYS A 58 -56.39 -19.71 -23.86
C LYS A 58 -56.04 -20.21 -22.46
N PHE A 59 -57.00 -20.27 -21.58
CA PHE A 59 -56.79 -20.74 -20.18
C PHE A 59 -56.42 -22.23 -20.16
N SER A 60 -57.11 -23.05 -20.97
CA SER A 60 -56.78 -24.47 -21.11
C SER A 60 -55.39 -24.66 -21.74
N PHE A 61 -55.03 -23.88 -22.73
CA PHE A 61 -53.71 -23.90 -23.38
C PHE A 61 -52.60 -23.52 -22.37
N LEU A 62 -52.82 -22.48 -21.58
CA LEU A 62 -51.87 -22.04 -20.53
C LEU A 62 -51.74 -23.08 -19.41
N GLN A 63 -52.85 -23.72 -19.01
CA GLN A 63 -52.82 -24.70 -17.90
C GLN A 63 -52.34 -26.08 -18.32
N ILE A 64 -52.76 -26.57 -19.51
CA ILE A 64 -52.49 -27.98 -19.92
C ILE A 64 -51.19 -28.05 -20.71
N VAL A 65 -50.95 -27.10 -21.64
CA VAL A 65 -49.80 -27.16 -22.52
C VAL A 65 -48.57 -26.55 -21.86
N HIS A 66 -48.72 -25.40 -21.19
CA HIS A 66 -47.64 -24.69 -20.53
C HIS A 66 -47.67 -24.76 -19.00
N GLY A 67 -48.62 -25.48 -18.43
CA GLY A 67 -48.82 -25.56 -16.97
C GLY A 67 -47.59 -26.11 -16.23
N ALA A 68 -46.91 -27.09 -16.80
CA ALA A 68 -45.68 -27.63 -16.24
C ALA A 68 -44.53 -26.60 -16.29
N GLU A 69 -44.36 -25.88 -17.40
CA GLU A 69 -43.35 -24.83 -17.53
C GLU A 69 -43.60 -23.64 -16.59
N TYR A 70 -44.85 -23.20 -16.46
CA TYR A 70 -45.21 -22.13 -15.52
C TYR A 70 -45.10 -22.57 -14.06
N ARG A 71 -45.40 -23.85 -13.79
CA ARG A 71 -45.18 -24.40 -12.45
C ARG A 71 -43.70 -24.48 -12.11
N GLU A 72 -42.86 -24.94 -13.02
CA GLU A 72 -41.41 -24.97 -12.88
C GLU A 72 -40.84 -23.54 -12.70
N ARG A 73 -41.29 -22.58 -13.50
CA ARG A 73 -40.92 -21.16 -13.31
C ARG A 73 -41.38 -20.61 -11.95
N SER A 74 -42.57 -20.98 -11.49
CA SER A 74 -43.08 -20.58 -10.16
C SER A 74 -42.30 -21.22 -9.02
N GLU A 75 -41.93 -22.50 -9.16
CA GLU A 75 -41.09 -23.22 -8.19
C GLU A 75 -39.68 -22.65 -8.17
N ASN A 76 -39.08 -22.37 -9.33
CA ASN A 76 -37.78 -21.69 -9.42
C ASN A 76 -37.80 -20.25 -8.87
N ASN A 77 -38.89 -19.53 -8.98
CA ASN A 77 -39.05 -18.19 -8.37
C ASN A 77 -39.18 -18.23 -6.83
N LYS A 78 -39.45 -19.40 -6.23
CA LYS A 78 -39.45 -19.60 -4.78
C LYS A 78 -38.05 -19.92 -4.25
N LEU A 79 -37.12 -20.36 -5.11
CA LEU A 79 -35.76 -20.67 -4.76
C LEU A 79 -34.90 -19.42 -4.87
N LYS A 80 -34.44 -18.94 -3.75
CA LYS A 80 -33.51 -17.81 -3.66
C LYS A 80 -32.09 -18.35 -3.45
N GLN A 81 -31.20 -18.06 -4.38
CA GLN A 81 -29.78 -18.35 -4.20
C GLN A 81 -29.16 -17.34 -3.24
N ILE A 82 -28.53 -17.82 -2.20
CA ILE A 82 -27.79 -17.02 -1.22
C ILE A 82 -26.30 -17.36 -1.34
N LEU A 83 -25.50 -16.33 -1.50
CA LEU A 83 -24.06 -16.41 -1.48
C LEU A 83 -23.59 -16.73 -0.05
N LEU A 84 -22.69 -17.69 0.08
CA LEU A 84 -21.96 -18.01 1.29
C LEU A 84 -20.54 -17.51 1.14
N VAL A 85 -20.26 -16.35 1.70
CA VAL A 85 -18.92 -15.75 1.60
C VAL A 85 -17.92 -16.58 2.38
N ALA A 86 -16.82 -16.96 1.73
CA ALA A 86 -15.76 -17.74 2.34
C ALA A 86 -15.00 -16.91 3.39
N PRO A 87 -14.72 -17.48 4.57
CA PRO A 87 -13.78 -16.88 5.50
C PRO A 87 -12.40 -16.73 4.88
N ARG A 88 -11.74 -15.62 5.14
CA ARG A 88 -10.36 -15.37 4.69
C ARG A 88 -9.37 -16.15 5.55
N GLY A 89 -8.22 -16.53 5.00
CA GLY A 89 -7.12 -17.10 5.78
C GLY A 89 -6.61 -16.12 6.84
N THR A 90 -6.07 -16.64 7.93
CA THR A 90 -5.44 -15.85 9.00
C THR A 90 -4.01 -15.46 8.62
N ILE A 91 -3.61 -14.24 8.95
CA ILE A 91 -2.23 -13.79 8.86
C ILE A 91 -1.59 -13.94 10.23
N LEU A 92 -0.48 -14.67 10.29
CA LEU A 92 0.26 -14.96 11.51
C LEU A 92 1.65 -14.33 11.46
N SER A 93 2.21 -13.97 12.62
CA SER A 93 3.62 -13.66 12.79
C SER A 93 4.47 -14.92 12.67
N ARG A 94 5.79 -14.79 12.67
CA ARG A 94 6.74 -15.92 12.66
C ARG A 94 6.59 -16.85 13.87
N ASP A 95 6.12 -16.30 14.99
CA ASP A 95 5.93 -17.01 16.25
C ASP A 95 4.50 -17.50 16.45
N GLY A 96 3.63 -17.31 15.45
CA GLY A 96 2.26 -17.80 15.42
C GLY A 96 1.23 -16.86 16.06
N GLU A 97 1.59 -15.62 16.38
CA GLU A 97 0.63 -14.61 16.84
C GLU A 97 -0.30 -14.18 15.72
N GLN A 98 -1.58 -14.01 16.01
CA GLN A 98 -2.57 -13.58 15.03
C GLN A 98 -2.43 -12.08 14.73
N LEU A 99 -2.01 -11.74 13.53
CA LEU A 99 -1.91 -10.36 13.06
C LEU A 99 -3.19 -9.86 12.38
N ALA A 100 -3.85 -10.75 11.61
CA ALA A 100 -5.19 -10.50 11.07
C ALA A 100 -5.99 -11.80 11.03
N TRP A 101 -7.22 -11.77 11.56
CA TRP A 101 -8.08 -12.96 11.72
C TRP A 101 -9.55 -12.64 11.48
N ASN A 102 -10.38 -13.69 11.45
CA ASN A 102 -11.82 -13.56 11.29
C ASN A 102 -12.53 -13.70 12.63
N GLN A 103 -13.48 -12.83 12.91
CA GLN A 103 -14.33 -12.89 14.08
C GLN A 103 -15.78 -13.01 13.63
N LYS A 104 -16.52 -13.97 14.23
CA LYS A 104 -17.96 -14.05 14.03
C LYS A 104 -18.62 -12.80 14.64
N THR A 105 -19.44 -12.14 13.88
CA THR A 105 -20.28 -11.02 14.36
C THR A 105 -21.65 -11.55 14.72
N ASN A 106 -22.24 -10.97 15.77
CA ASN A 106 -23.65 -11.22 16.12
C ASN A 106 -24.61 -10.43 15.20
N ASP A 107 -24.08 -9.64 14.29
CA ASP A 107 -24.85 -8.84 13.34
C ASP A 107 -25.41 -9.74 12.22
N GLU A 108 -26.48 -9.32 11.58
CA GLU A 108 -27.15 -9.98 10.45
C GLU A 108 -26.27 -10.07 9.17
N THR A 109 -24.95 -10.02 9.31
CA THR A 109 -24.03 -10.13 8.19
C THR A 109 -23.79 -11.60 7.82
N ASP A 110 -23.89 -11.92 6.54
CA ASP A 110 -23.68 -13.28 6.02
C ASP A 110 -22.20 -13.71 6.00
N PHE A 111 -21.28 -12.90 6.56
CA PHE A 111 -19.85 -13.13 6.57
C PHE A 111 -19.19 -12.70 7.89
N THR A 112 -17.98 -13.19 8.14
CA THR A 112 -17.19 -12.86 9.33
C THR A 112 -16.54 -11.48 9.20
N SER A 113 -16.43 -10.74 10.31
CA SER A 113 -15.65 -9.50 10.33
C SER A 113 -14.15 -9.79 10.34
N ARG A 114 -13.37 -8.99 9.63
CA ARG A 114 -11.92 -9.02 9.66
C ARG A 114 -11.40 -8.18 10.82
N LYS A 115 -10.55 -8.75 11.65
CA LYS A 115 -9.90 -8.06 12.76
C LYS A 115 -8.40 -8.05 12.57
N TYR A 116 -7.78 -7.03 13.12
CA TYR A 116 -6.33 -6.81 13.06
C TYR A 116 -5.80 -6.67 14.48
N ILE A 117 -4.53 -7.00 14.66
CA ILE A 117 -3.83 -6.79 15.92
C ILE A 117 -3.95 -5.32 16.35
N GLU A 118 -4.25 -5.10 17.64
CA GLU A 118 -4.44 -3.74 18.18
C GLU A 118 -3.12 -3.01 18.44
N ALA A 119 -1.98 -3.73 18.40
CA ALA A 119 -0.66 -3.13 18.56
C ALA A 119 -0.34 -2.16 17.40
N PRO A 120 0.29 -1.02 17.69
CA PRO A 120 0.68 -0.06 16.66
C PRO A 120 1.84 -0.56 15.80
N GLY A 121 1.97 -0.03 14.58
CA GLY A 121 3.06 -0.35 13.65
C GLY A 121 2.71 -1.41 12.62
N PHE A 122 1.48 -1.86 12.57
CA PHE A 122 1.07 -2.95 11.68
C PHE A 122 0.21 -2.50 10.50
N SER A 123 -0.36 -1.30 10.51
CA SER A 123 -1.35 -0.93 9.50
C SER A 123 -0.78 -0.85 8.09
N THR A 124 0.41 -0.28 7.91
CA THR A 124 1.07 -0.22 6.60
C THR A 124 1.63 -1.59 6.15
N LEU A 125 1.87 -2.49 7.10
CA LEU A 125 2.29 -3.87 6.83
C LEU A 125 1.10 -4.74 6.44
N LEU A 126 0.04 -4.74 7.24
CA LEU A 126 -1.13 -5.60 7.02
C LEU A 126 -2.05 -5.06 5.94
N GLY A 127 -2.19 -3.74 5.87
CA GLY A 127 -3.16 -3.10 5.00
C GLY A 127 -4.57 -3.17 5.54
N PHE A 128 -5.55 -3.07 4.64
CA PHE A 128 -6.97 -3.16 4.94
C PHE A 128 -7.75 -3.68 3.73
N LEU A 129 -8.98 -4.07 3.96
CA LEU A 129 -9.89 -4.53 2.91
C LEU A 129 -11.26 -3.83 3.00
N LYS A 130 -12.09 -4.03 1.98
CA LYS A 130 -13.51 -3.71 2.03
C LYS A 130 -14.31 -5.00 2.06
N TYR A 131 -15.41 -4.96 2.79
CA TYR A 131 -16.34 -6.09 2.89
C TYR A 131 -17.16 -6.28 1.60
N PRO A 132 -17.65 -7.51 1.37
CA PRO A 132 -18.70 -7.74 0.38
C PRO A 132 -19.88 -6.78 0.59
N ALA A 133 -20.45 -6.30 -0.50
CA ALA A 133 -21.45 -5.24 -0.42
C ALA A 133 -22.71 -5.57 -1.22
N LYS A 134 -23.88 -5.22 -0.64
CA LYS A 134 -25.20 -5.43 -1.23
C LYS A 134 -25.78 -4.09 -1.73
N ASP A 135 -26.59 -4.17 -2.76
CA ASP A 135 -27.43 -3.06 -3.21
C ASP A 135 -28.66 -2.88 -2.28
N LYS A 136 -29.47 -1.86 -2.59
CA LYS A 136 -30.70 -1.58 -1.82
C LYS A 136 -31.77 -2.71 -1.91
N ALA A 137 -31.66 -3.59 -2.90
CA ALA A 137 -32.54 -4.73 -3.08
C ALA A 137 -32.02 -6.00 -2.36
N GLY A 138 -30.85 -5.92 -1.75
CA GLY A 138 -30.21 -7.02 -1.00
C GLY A 138 -29.37 -7.97 -1.85
N PHE A 139 -29.11 -7.64 -3.12
CA PHE A 139 -28.23 -8.42 -3.99
C PHE A 139 -26.78 -7.95 -3.86
N TYR A 140 -25.86 -8.91 -3.78
CA TYR A 140 -24.43 -8.59 -3.79
C TYR A 140 -24.03 -8.03 -5.15
N TYR A 141 -23.45 -6.82 -5.17
CA TYR A 141 -22.71 -6.28 -6.31
C TYR A 141 -21.19 -6.43 -6.13
N GLU A 142 -20.74 -6.65 -4.89
CA GLU A 142 -19.39 -7.07 -4.55
C GLU A 142 -19.50 -8.35 -3.72
N GLU A 143 -19.07 -9.47 -4.28
CA GLU A 143 -19.26 -10.80 -3.67
C GLU A 143 -18.07 -11.25 -2.83
N GLU A 144 -16.93 -10.56 -2.94
CA GLU A 144 -15.68 -10.95 -2.30
C GLU A 144 -15.15 -9.85 -1.37
N PHE A 145 -14.27 -10.24 -0.46
CA PHE A 145 -13.44 -9.28 0.25
C PHE A 145 -12.50 -8.59 -0.73
N LEU A 146 -12.48 -7.26 -0.76
CA LEU A 146 -11.68 -6.48 -1.68
C LEU A 146 -10.48 -5.86 -0.94
N PRO A 147 -9.30 -6.50 -0.95
CA PRO A 147 -8.11 -5.98 -0.29
C PRO A 147 -7.62 -4.72 -1.00
N LYS A 148 -7.12 -3.76 -0.24
CA LYS A 148 -6.73 -2.44 -0.75
C LYS A 148 -5.24 -2.16 -0.62
N ASP A 149 -4.59 -2.76 0.38
CA ASP A 149 -3.20 -2.45 0.71
C ASP A 149 -2.55 -3.58 1.50
N GLY A 150 -1.24 -3.51 1.71
CA GLY A 150 -0.47 -4.35 2.62
C GLY A 150 -0.47 -5.85 2.29
N ALA A 151 -0.26 -6.66 3.32
CA ALA A 151 -0.26 -8.12 3.21
C ALA A 151 -1.61 -8.68 2.78
N GLU A 152 -2.72 -8.00 3.13
CA GLU A 152 -4.05 -8.36 2.65
C GLU A 152 -4.13 -8.37 1.12
N LEU A 153 -3.52 -7.38 0.47
CA LEU A 153 -3.48 -7.28 -1.00
C LEU A 153 -2.43 -8.22 -1.59
N TYR A 154 -1.23 -8.21 -1.04
CA TYR A 154 -0.10 -8.99 -1.55
C TYR A 154 -0.36 -10.50 -1.50
N LEU A 155 -0.98 -10.98 -0.41
CA LEU A 155 -1.26 -12.40 -0.19
C LEU A 155 -2.70 -12.77 -0.57
N ASN A 156 -3.38 -11.94 -1.37
CA ASN A 156 -4.80 -12.16 -1.65
C ASN A 156 -5.09 -13.55 -2.26
N GLU A 157 -4.24 -14.04 -3.14
CA GLU A 157 -4.42 -15.37 -3.76
C GLU A 157 -4.38 -16.52 -2.74
N ILE A 158 -3.60 -16.36 -1.68
CA ILE A 158 -3.47 -17.34 -0.58
C ILE A 158 -4.64 -17.17 0.39
N LEU A 159 -4.90 -15.93 0.80
CA LEU A 159 -5.86 -15.60 1.85
C LEU A 159 -7.31 -15.68 1.40
N SER A 160 -7.64 -15.44 0.13
CA SER A 160 -9.01 -15.53 -0.36
C SER A 160 -9.44 -16.98 -0.46
N GLY A 161 -10.59 -17.29 0.12
CA GLY A 161 -11.24 -18.59 -0.04
C GLY A 161 -12.03 -18.66 -1.36
N ARG A 162 -12.85 -19.65 -1.47
CA ARG A 162 -13.85 -19.78 -2.56
C ARG A 162 -15.23 -19.70 -1.97
N ASN A 163 -16.03 -18.77 -2.44
CA ASN A 163 -17.41 -18.62 -2.02
C ASN A 163 -18.23 -19.85 -2.37
N GLY A 164 -19.17 -20.17 -1.49
CA GLY A 164 -20.18 -21.18 -1.70
C GLY A 164 -21.55 -20.55 -1.97
N PHE A 165 -22.55 -21.39 -2.15
CA PHE A 165 -23.93 -20.93 -2.26
C PHE A 165 -24.90 -21.97 -1.71
N LYS A 166 -26.03 -21.47 -1.20
CA LYS A 166 -27.17 -22.27 -0.78
C LYS A 166 -28.44 -21.79 -1.48
N PHE A 167 -29.37 -22.69 -1.70
CA PHE A 167 -30.72 -22.33 -2.06
C PHE A 167 -31.60 -22.33 -0.80
N ILE A 168 -32.39 -21.29 -0.67
CA ILE A 168 -33.46 -21.21 0.30
C ILE A 168 -34.79 -21.17 -0.45
N GLU A 169 -35.75 -21.93 0.05
CA GLU A 169 -37.13 -21.86 -0.39
C GLU A 169 -37.94 -21.08 0.64
N THR A 170 -38.62 -20.04 0.16
CA THR A 170 -39.48 -19.23 1.02
C THR A 170 -40.94 -19.45 0.66
N SER A 171 -41.82 -19.45 1.68
CA SER A 171 -43.26 -19.43 1.47
C SER A 171 -43.72 -18.11 0.85
N VAL A 172 -44.96 -18.04 0.38
CA VAL A 172 -45.59 -16.82 -0.11
C VAL A 172 -45.55 -15.66 0.92
N ASN A 173 -45.48 -16.00 2.21
CA ASN A 173 -45.40 -15.07 3.31
C ASN A 173 -43.94 -14.71 3.68
N GLY A 174 -42.93 -15.19 2.93
CA GLY A 174 -41.53 -14.94 3.21
C GLY A 174 -40.86 -15.81 4.27
N GLU A 175 -41.60 -16.81 4.80
CA GLU A 175 -41.08 -17.75 5.80
C GLU A 175 -40.16 -18.80 5.14
N LEU A 176 -39.07 -19.15 5.80
CA LEU A 176 -38.17 -20.21 5.36
C LEU A 176 -38.86 -21.58 5.41
N VAL A 177 -39.02 -22.23 4.26
CA VAL A 177 -39.60 -23.55 4.11
C VAL A 177 -38.54 -24.63 4.12
N SER A 178 -37.51 -24.46 3.32
CA SER A 178 -36.37 -25.36 3.23
C SER A 178 -35.07 -24.62 2.87
N GLN A 179 -33.94 -25.26 3.19
CA GLN A 179 -32.64 -24.79 2.75
C GLN A 179 -31.74 -25.97 2.38
N SER A 180 -30.96 -25.78 1.33
CA SER A 180 -29.99 -26.78 0.89
C SER A 180 -28.70 -26.10 0.51
N VAL A 181 -27.59 -26.51 1.13
CA VAL A 181 -26.24 -26.04 0.75
C VAL A 181 -25.80 -26.87 -0.45
N ILE A 182 -25.68 -26.22 -1.60
CA ILE A 182 -25.25 -26.88 -2.83
C ILE A 182 -23.73 -26.92 -2.91
N GLN A 183 -23.08 -25.81 -2.53
CA GLN A 183 -21.64 -25.71 -2.48
C GLN A 183 -21.23 -25.01 -1.19
N PRO A 184 -20.56 -25.71 -0.26
CA PRO A 184 -20.04 -25.05 0.93
C PRO A 184 -18.88 -24.10 0.55
N PRO A 185 -18.72 -22.98 1.27
CA PRO A 185 -17.57 -22.13 1.09
C PRO A 185 -16.29 -22.86 1.51
N LYS A 186 -15.21 -22.62 0.78
CA LYS A 186 -13.87 -23.09 1.14
C LYS A 186 -13.07 -21.93 1.71
N GLU A 187 -12.64 -22.05 2.96
CA GLU A 187 -11.81 -21.06 3.65
C GLU A 187 -10.46 -20.85 2.92
N GLY A 188 -9.95 -19.63 2.98
CA GLY A 188 -8.61 -19.28 2.50
C GLY A 188 -7.50 -19.92 3.34
N GLU A 189 -6.32 -20.04 2.77
CA GLU A 189 -5.15 -20.61 3.47
C GLU A 189 -4.50 -19.55 4.37
N ASN A 190 -3.95 -19.98 5.51
CA ASN A 190 -3.25 -19.12 6.44
C ASN A 190 -1.86 -18.75 5.87
N ALA A 191 -1.44 -17.52 6.11
CA ALA A 191 -0.12 -17.03 5.75
C ALA A 191 0.70 -16.73 7.01
N VAL A 192 1.93 -17.25 7.07
CA VAL A 192 2.88 -16.95 8.14
C VAL A 192 3.89 -15.94 7.60
N LEU A 193 3.94 -14.77 8.25
CA LEU A 193 4.93 -13.74 7.93
C LEU A 193 6.24 -14.00 8.68
N SER A 194 7.34 -13.53 8.11
CA SER A 194 8.66 -13.53 8.76
C SER A 194 8.78 -12.47 9.87
N ILE A 195 7.74 -11.67 10.03
CA ILE A 195 7.67 -10.57 11.01
C ILE A 195 7.61 -11.14 12.43
N ASP A 196 8.44 -10.59 13.29
CA ASP A 196 8.37 -10.74 14.72
C ASP A 196 7.48 -9.63 15.27
N ALA A 197 6.36 -10.00 15.90
CA ALA A 197 5.34 -9.04 16.28
C ALA A 197 5.82 -8.08 17.37
N GLU A 198 6.62 -8.55 18.32
CA GLU A 198 7.13 -7.73 19.42
C GLU A 198 8.17 -6.72 18.89
N VAL A 199 9.11 -7.18 18.07
CA VAL A 199 10.13 -6.32 17.44
C VAL A 199 9.48 -5.27 16.53
N GLN A 200 8.45 -5.65 15.77
CA GLN A 200 7.67 -4.75 14.91
C GLN A 200 7.02 -3.63 15.71
N GLY A 201 6.29 -3.99 16.77
CA GLY A 201 5.58 -3.04 17.63
C GLY A 201 6.54 -2.10 18.37
N GLU A 202 7.64 -2.63 18.91
CA GLU A 202 8.62 -1.82 19.64
C GLU A 202 9.38 -0.88 18.70
N LEU A 203 9.81 -1.33 17.52
CA LEU A 203 10.45 -0.48 16.52
C LEU A 203 9.55 0.71 16.14
N TYR A 204 8.27 0.46 15.88
CA TYR A 204 7.32 1.52 15.58
C TYR A 204 7.16 2.50 16.76
N LYS A 205 6.99 2.00 17.96
CA LYS A 205 6.82 2.80 19.18
C LYS A 205 8.01 3.71 19.42
N ILE A 206 9.24 3.22 19.25
CA ILE A 206 10.45 4.02 19.40
C ILE A 206 10.50 5.13 18.33
N ILE A 207 10.20 4.81 17.05
CA ILE A 207 10.15 5.80 15.97
C ILE A 207 9.09 6.87 16.26
N LYS A 208 7.90 6.46 16.68
CA LYS A 208 6.80 7.37 17.02
C LYS A 208 7.19 8.31 18.18
N ASN A 209 7.68 7.75 19.29
CA ASN A 209 8.06 8.53 20.46
C ASN A 209 9.14 9.56 20.11
N LEU A 210 10.19 9.14 19.40
CA LEU A 210 11.23 10.07 18.96
C LEU A 210 10.67 11.16 18.02
N SER A 211 9.71 10.81 17.15
CA SER A 211 9.07 11.78 16.27
C SER A 211 8.28 12.82 17.05
N ASP A 212 7.52 12.38 18.04
CA ASP A 212 6.72 13.26 18.90
C ASP A 212 7.61 14.16 19.78
N ASP A 213 8.67 13.60 20.37
CA ASP A 213 9.57 14.31 21.29
C ASP A 213 10.44 15.37 20.60
N VAL A 214 10.88 15.08 19.36
CA VAL A 214 11.86 15.91 18.64
C VAL A 214 11.24 16.71 17.51
N GLY A 215 10.08 16.29 16.99
CA GLY A 215 9.36 16.97 15.91
C GLY A 215 9.74 16.49 14.52
N PHE A 216 10.16 15.25 14.37
CA PHE A 216 10.23 14.60 13.06
C PHE A 216 8.82 14.44 12.48
N LYS A 217 8.68 14.60 11.16
CA LYS A 217 7.36 14.48 10.50
C LYS A 217 6.96 13.05 10.22
N GLY A 218 7.90 12.13 10.27
CA GLY A 218 7.71 10.71 10.08
C GLY A 218 9.00 9.95 10.27
N GLY A 219 8.93 8.64 10.09
CA GLY A 219 10.10 7.79 10.14
C GLY A 219 9.80 6.40 9.60
N ALA A 220 10.85 5.69 9.24
CA ALA A 220 10.78 4.30 8.83
C ALA A 220 11.95 3.51 9.39
N GLY A 221 11.67 2.27 9.78
CA GLY A 221 12.70 1.33 10.26
C GLY A 221 12.48 -0.06 9.67
N LEU A 222 13.57 -0.71 9.33
CA LEU A 222 13.56 -2.05 8.72
C LEU A 222 14.70 -2.89 9.27
N ILE A 223 14.39 -4.14 9.62
CA ILE A 223 15.36 -5.16 10.04
C ILE A 223 15.16 -6.38 9.14
N MET A 224 16.24 -6.90 8.59
CA MET A 224 16.24 -7.99 7.61
C MET A 224 17.38 -8.97 7.89
N ASP A 225 17.12 -10.27 7.77
CA ASP A 225 18.16 -11.30 7.80
C ASP A 225 19.06 -11.17 6.55
N VAL A 226 20.36 -11.06 6.76
CA VAL A 226 21.34 -10.82 5.68
C VAL A 226 21.52 -12.01 4.73
N ASN A 227 21.10 -13.20 5.10
CA ASN A 227 21.30 -14.43 4.35
C ASN A 227 20.04 -14.86 3.60
N SER A 228 18.88 -14.79 4.26
CA SER A 228 17.60 -15.21 3.68
C SER A 228 16.82 -14.06 3.03
N GLY A 229 17.05 -12.81 3.45
CA GLY A 229 16.23 -11.67 3.04
C GLY A 229 14.90 -11.57 3.79
N GLU A 230 14.63 -12.44 4.76
CA GLU A 230 13.44 -12.37 5.59
C GLU A 230 13.41 -11.08 6.40
N ILE A 231 12.30 -10.36 6.31
CA ILE A 231 12.08 -9.12 7.05
C ILE A 231 11.56 -9.47 8.44
N LEU A 232 12.32 -9.09 9.47
CA LEU A 232 11.97 -9.29 10.87
C LEU A 232 11.00 -8.20 11.37
N ALA A 233 11.21 -6.97 10.93
CA ALA A 233 10.35 -5.83 11.22
C ALA A 233 10.43 -4.79 10.12
N MET A 234 9.30 -4.12 9.82
CA MET A 234 9.21 -2.99 8.90
C MET A 234 8.17 -1.98 9.36
N ALA A 235 8.62 -0.94 10.05
CA ALA A 235 7.78 0.09 10.64
C ALA A 235 7.75 1.35 9.77
N SER A 236 6.57 1.95 9.61
CA SER A 236 6.36 3.22 8.90
C SER A 236 5.45 4.13 9.72
N PHE A 237 5.97 5.26 10.19
CA PHE A 237 5.25 6.26 10.98
C PHE A 237 5.09 7.57 10.20
N PRO A 238 3.92 8.24 10.29
CA PRO A 238 2.68 7.78 10.91
C PRO A 238 1.94 6.73 10.07
N GLU A 239 0.95 6.09 10.69
CA GLU A 239 0.08 5.12 10.01
C GLU A 239 -1.41 5.45 10.23
N TYR A 240 -2.26 4.84 9.43
CA TYR A 240 -3.73 4.82 9.63
C TYR A 240 -4.12 3.63 10.52
N ASP A 241 -5.40 3.45 10.80
CA ASP A 241 -5.93 2.28 11.51
C ASP A 241 -6.61 1.32 10.52
N SER A 242 -6.09 0.09 10.40
CA SER A 242 -6.61 -0.94 9.48
C SER A 242 -8.04 -1.36 9.80
N GLY A 243 -8.40 -1.42 11.09
CA GLY A 243 -9.73 -1.78 11.55
C GLY A 243 -10.75 -0.71 11.15
N ILE A 244 -10.46 0.56 11.42
CA ILE A 244 -11.32 1.70 11.04
C ILE A 244 -11.50 1.75 9.51
N MET A 245 -10.42 1.57 8.75
CA MET A 245 -10.47 1.56 7.29
C MET A 245 -11.28 0.40 6.72
N THR A 246 -11.20 -0.77 7.35
CA THR A 246 -11.94 -1.98 6.95
C THR A 246 -13.42 -1.88 7.33
N GLU A 247 -13.73 -1.43 8.54
CA GLU A 247 -15.11 -1.27 8.99
C GLU A 247 -15.85 -0.17 8.19
N GLY A 248 -15.14 0.88 7.81
CA GLY A 248 -15.66 1.94 6.92
C GLY A 248 -16.76 2.80 7.54
N LYS A 249 -17.04 2.66 8.85
CA LYS A 249 -18.15 3.31 9.55
C LYS A 249 -17.82 4.72 10.05
N ASP A 250 -16.58 4.98 10.44
CA ASP A 250 -16.12 6.27 10.94
C ASP A 250 -15.63 7.17 9.79
N GLU A 251 -16.57 7.78 9.06
CA GLU A 251 -16.25 8.66 7.93
C GLU A 251 -15.40 9.86 8.33
N VAL A 252 -15.57 10.36 9.57
CA VAL A 252 -14.82 11.52 10.07
C VAL A 252 -13.36 11.15 10.24
N LYS A 253 -13.08 10.02 10.90
CA LYS A 253 -11.72 9.55 11.12
C LYS A 253 -11.04 9.16 9.80
N ILE A 254 -11.74 8.43 8.93
CA ILE A 254 -11.26 8.08 7.59
C ILE A 254 -10.95 9.34 6.78
N GLY A 255 -11.86 10.31 6.80
CA GLY A 255 -11.64 11.60 6.13
C GLY A 255 -10.43 12.36 6.68
N SER A 256 -10.14 12.24 7.99
CA SER A 256 -8.96 12.84 8.60
C SER A 256 -7.66 12.23 8.07
N TYR A 257 -7.59 10.91 7.89
CA TYR A 257 -6.41 10.24 7.31
C TYR A 257 -6.11 10.70 5.88
N TYR A 258 -7.14 10.88 5.04
CA TYR A 258 -6.96 11.38 3.66
C TYR A 258 -6.51 12.84 3.59
N LYS A 259 -6.83 13.65 4.59
CA LYS A 259 -6.45 15.08 4.67
C LYS A 259 -5.14 15.30 5.39
N ASP A 260 -4.60 14.29 6.03
CA ASP A 260 -3.39 14.40 6.83
C ASP A 260 -2.16 14.60 5.93
N THR A 261 -1.50 15.75 6.08
CA THR A 261 -0.30 16.11 5.33
C THR A 261 0.94 15.30 5.71
N SER A 262 0.87 14.53 6.80
CA SER A 262 1.91 13.58 7.19
C SER A 262 1.86 12.25 6.41
N ASN A 263 0.85 12.08 5.54
CA ASN A 263 0.68 10.94 4.65
C ASN A 263 0.70 9.57 5.36
N PRO A 264 -0.28 9.25 6.21
CA PRO A 264 -0.33 7.99 6.96
C PRO A 264 -0.47 6.74 6.05
N PHE A 265 -0.94 6.89 4.81
CA PHE A 265 -1.00 5.81 3.82
C PHE A 265 0.33 5.52 3.12
N LEU A 266 1.34 6.38 3.30
CA LEU A 266 2.64 6.15 2.68
C LEU A 266 3.40 5.06 3.44
N ASN A 267 3.60 3.92 2.82
CA ASN A 267 4.57 2.95 3.32
C ASN A 267 5.99 3.48 3.05
N ARG A 268 6.56 4.15 4.06
CA ARG A 268 7.86 4.83 3.96
C ARG A 268 9.01 3.88 3.72
N VAL A 269 8.86 2.61 4.11
CA VAL A 269 9.91 1.60 3.94
C VAL A 269 10.17 1.32 2.47
N ILE A 270 9.10 1.20 1.68
CA ILE A 270 9.18 0.76 0.28
C ILE A 270 8.96 1.89 -0.74
N SER A 271 8.23 2.94 -0.36
CA SER A 271 7.83 4.01 -1.27
C SER A 271 8.35 5.40 -0.88
N GLY A 272 8.87 5.57 0.33
CA GLY A 272 9.51 6.81 0.77
C GLY A 272 10.85 7.01 0.07
N LEU A 273 11.00 8.13 -0.63
CA LEU A 273 12.23 8.52 -1.31
C LEU A 273 12.95 9.61 -0.52
N TYR A 274 14.12 9.29 -0.02
CA TYR A 274 14.88 10.17 0.86
C TYR A 274 16.31 10.36 0.37
N ALA A 275 16.82 11.58 0.47
CA ALA A 275 18.25 11.83 0.30
C ALA A 275 19.02 11.05 1.38
N PRO A 276 19.96 10.19 1.01
CA PRO A 276 20.63 9.29 1.95
C PRO A 276 21.71 9.95 2.80
N GLY A 277 22.29 11.04 2.33
CA GLY A 277 23.48 11.61 2.96
C GLY A 277 24.61 10.59 3.06
N SER A 278 25.39 10.67 4.12
CA SER A 278 26.62 9.91 4.30
C SER A 278 26.46 8.38 4.40
N ILE A 279 25.24 7.81 4.39
CA ILE A 279 25.09 6.35 4.35
C ILE A 279 25.53 5.74 3.02
N VAL A 280 25.73 6.54 1.96
CA VAL A 280 26.26 6.03 0.68
C VAL A 280 27.77 5.82 0.70
N LYS A 281 28.49 6.42 1.64
CA LYS A 281 29.96 6.41 1.70
C LYS A 281 30.57 5.00 1.75
N PRO A 282 30.05 4.01 2.49
CA PRO A 282 30.56 2.63 2.44
C PRO A 282 30.56 2.03 1.03
N PHE A 283 29.52 2.30 0.24
CA PHE A 283 29.39 1.77 -1.12
C PHE A 283 30.37 2.46 -2.09
N LEU A 284 30.63 3.75 -1.89
CA LEU A 284 31.63 4.49 -2.66
C LEU A 284 33.06 4.16 -2.25
N ALA A 285 33.29 3.85 -0.96
CA ALA A 285 34.56 3.32 -0.50
C ALA A 285 34.87 1.99 -1.20
N PHE A 286 33.92 1.06 -1.23
CA PHE A 286 34.04 -0.18 -1.99
C PHE A 286 34.34 0.09 -3.47
N ALA A 287 33.60 0.99 -4.10
CA ALA A 287 33.81 1.37 -5.50
C ALA A 287 35.24 1.91 -5.76
N ALA A 288 35.73 2.79 -4.88
CA ALA A 288 37.07 3.37 -5.01
C ALA A 288 38.19 2.34 -4.86
N LEU A 289 38.00 1.34 -3.99
CA LEU A 289 38.93 0.22 -3.83
C LEU A 289 38.90 -0.70 -5.05
N GLU A 290 37.72 -1.10 -5.55
CA GLU A 290 37.56 -1.96 -6.73
C GLU A 290 38.16 -1.32 -8.01
N GLU A 291 37.96 -0.02 -8.20
CA GLU A 291 38.49 0.73 -9.34
C GLU A 291 39.95 1.19 -9.12
N LYS A 292 40.55 0.80 -7.99
CA LYS A 292 41.93 1.16 -7.60
C LYS A 292 42.21 2.67 -7.67
N VAL A 293 41.20 3.47 -7.32
CA VAL A 293 41.29 4.93 -7.23
C VAL A 293 42.19 5.34 -6.08
N ILE A 294 42.17 4.54 -4.99
CA ILE A 294 42.97 4.76 -3.79
C ILE A 294 43.24 3.40 -3.11
N SER A 295 44.37 3.27 -2.41
CA SER A 295 44.58 2.13 -1.52
C SER A 295 43.96 2.37 -0.16
N PRO A 296 43.59 1.32 0.61
CA PRO A 296 42.90 1.51 1.88
C PRO A 296 43.72 2.24 2.94
N GLU A 297 45.05 2.19 2.86
CA GLU A 297 45.98 2.83 3.81
C GLU A 297 46.37 4.26 3.41
N LYS A 298 46.04 4.69 2.18
CA LYS A 298 46.39 6.03 1.74
C LYS A 298 45.60 7.06 2.49
N GLU A 299 46.33 7.93 3.17
CA GLU A 299 45.76 9.05 3.90
C GLU A 299 45.47 10.25 2.99
N ILE A 300 44.36 10.94 3.27
CA ILE A 300 43.98 12.25 2.75
C ILE A 300 43.88 13.19 3.94
N ILE A 301 44.40 14.42 3.77
CA ILE A 301 44.34 15.45 4.84
C ILE A 301 43.02 16.20 4.76
N SER A 302 42.08 15.83 5.65
CA SER A 302 40.80 16.52 5.78
C SER A 302 40.97 17.83 6.58
N THR A 303 41.12 18.92 5.88
CA THR A 303 41.27 20.26 6.47
C THR A 303 39.94 20.92 6.86
N GLY A 304 38.82 20.21 6.65
CA GLY A 304 37.46 20.72 6.88
C GLY A 304 36.79 21.35 5.66
N GLN A 305 37.50 21.48 4.55
CA GLN A 305 36.93 21.92 3.27
C GLN A 305 37.91 21.67 2.12
N ILE A 306 37.36 21.64 0.88
CA ILE A 306 38.15 21.77 -0.34
C ILE A 306 37.75 23.05 -1.11
N LEU A 307 38.72 23.66 -1.78
CA LEU A 307 38.54 24.87 -2.56
C LEU A 307 38.75 24.55 -4.03
N VAL A 308 37.72 24.70 -4.83
CA VAL A 308 37.79 24.49 -6.28
C VAL A 308 37.79 25.84 -6.97
N LEU A 309 38.90 26.18 -7.63
CA LEU A 309 39.01 27.42 -8.35
C LEU A 309 37.96 27.49 -9.48
N ASN A 310 37.31 28.63 -9.59
CA ASN A 310 36.44 28.92 -10.71
C ASN A 310 37.32 29.44 -11.88
N PRO A 311 37.38 28.72 -13.03
CA PRO A 311 38.22 29.13 -14.16
C PRO A 311 37.88 30.52 -14.70
N TYR A 312 36.63 30.96 -14.52
CA TYR A 312 36.15 32.25 -15.00
C TYR A 312 36.24 33.37 -13.95
N ASN A 313 36.45 33.03 -12.68
CA ASN A 313 36.59 33.96 -11.58
C ASN A 313 37.42 33.32 -10.45
N PRO A 314 38.79 33.34 -10.60
CA PRO A 314 39.67 32.70 -9.62
C PRO A 314 39.58 33.27 -8.20
N ASP A 315 39.14 34.52 -8.05
CA ASP A 315 38.99 35.19 -6.74
C ASP A 315 37.74 34.72 -5.98
N LYS A 316 36.86 33.93 -6.64
CA LYS A 316 35.66 33.38 -6.05
C LYS A 316 35.62 31.84 -6.20
N PRO A 317 36.47 31.11 -5.46
CA PRO A 317 36.46 29.66 -5.51
C PRO A 317 35.14 29.08 -4.97
N SER A 318 34.74 27.91 -5.47
CA SER A 318 33.67 27.13 -4.88
C SER A 318 34.20 26.39 -3.65
N ILE A 319 33.54 26.55 -2.52
CA ILE A 319 33.93 25.95 -1.24
C ILE A 319 33.02 24.74 -0.96
N PHE A 320 33.63 23.56 -0.79
CA PHE A 320 32.94 22.35 -0.37
C PHE A 320 33.38 22.00 1.05
N LYS A 321 32.48 22.20 2.01
CA LYS A 321 32.77 22.07 3.43
C LYS A 321 32.57 20.63 3.91
N ASP A 322 33.42 20.21 4.84
CA ASP A 322 33.20 19.09 5.74
C ASP A 322 32.51 19.59 7.02
N TRP A 323 31.94 18.72 7.80
CA TRP A 323 31.31 19.09 9.08
C TRP A 323 32.35 19.46 10.13
N LYS A 324 33.60 18.98 10.01
CA LYS A 324 34.79 19.45 10.75
C LYS A 324 36.08 19.06 10.04
N ALA A 325 37.21 19.59 10.49
CA ALA A 325 38.53 19.10 10.12
C ALA A 325 38.84 17.78 10.84
N HIS A 326 39.29 16.76 10.11
CA HIS A 326 39.57 15.44 10.65
C HIS A 326 41.08 15.10 10.71
N GLY A 327 41.92 15.94 10.09
CA GLY A 327 43.33 15.64 9.94
C GLY A 327 43.59 14.56 8.89
N ALA A 328 44.66 13.78 9.07
CA ALA A 328 44.96 12.63 8.23
C ALA A 328 43.96 11.51 8.48
N VAL A 329 43.31 11.05 7.43
CA VAL A 329 42.35 9.94 7.46
C VAL A 329 42.62 8.98 6.32
N ASP A 330 42.72 7.71 6.64
CA ASP A 330 42.68 6.58 5.71
C ASP A 330 41.23 6.17 5.40
N MET A 331 41.02 5.14 4.59
CA MET A 331 39.69 4.69 4.19
C MET A 331 38.81 4.30 5.38
N LYS A 332 39.33 3.53 6.33
CA LYS A 332 38.58 3.06 7.50
C LYS A 332 38.19 4.23 8.40
N ARG A 333 39.18 5.12 8.67
CA ARG A 333 38.94 6.30 9.49
C ARG A 333 37.99 7.27 8.82
N ALA A 334 38.07 7.44 7.49
CA ALA A 334 37.16 8.31 6.73
C ALA A 334 35.70 7.83 6.78
N ILE A 335 35.46 6.50 6.75
CA ILE A 335 34.14 5.92 6.97
C ILE A 335 33.70 6.17 8.41
N ALA A 336 34.58 5.92 9.40
CA ALA A 336 34.29 6.04 10.82
C ALA A 336 33.89 7.45 11.25
N VAL A 337 34.66 8.45 10.83
CA VAL A 337 34.39 9.88 11.14
C VAL A 337 33.51 10.55 10.10
N SER A 338 33.12 9.83 9.06
CA SER A 338 32.27 10.35 7.98
C SER A 338 32.84 11.59 7.27
N SER A 339 34.16 11.62 6.97
CA SER A 339 34.80 12.77 6.34
C SER A 339 34.23 13.07 4.97
N ASP A 340 33.66 14.25 4.75
CA ASP A 340 33.17 14.68 3.44
C ASP A 340 34.33 14.99 2.51
N VAL A 341 35.41 15.61 3.00
CA VAL A 341 36.61 15.93 2.21
C VAL A 341 37.18 14.67 1.56
N TYR A 342 37.34 13.57 2.34
CA TYR A 342 37.83 12.30 1.80
C TYR A 342 36.95 11.80 0.64
N PHE A 343 35.63 11.84 0.82
CA PHE A 343 34.69 11.37 -0.19
C PHE A 343 34.51 12.33 -1.38
N TYR A 344 34.75 13.61 -1.21
CA TYR A 344 34.88 14.53 -2.35
C TYR A 344 36.07 14.13 -3.23
N GLU A 345 37.25 13.89 -2.61
CA GLU A 345 38.46 13.58 -3.34
C GLU A 345 38.39 12.23 -4.07
N ILE A 346 37.95 11.17 -3.40
CA ILE A 346 37.79 9.87 -4.08
C ILE A 346 36.59 9.82 -5.02
N GLY A 347 35.58 10.67 -4.82
CA GLY A 347 34.41 10.78 -5.67
C GLY A 347 34.69 11.55 -6.96
N GLY A 348 35.06 12.79 -6.84
CA GLY A 348 35.27 13.70 -7.97
C GLY A 348 36.73 13.92 -8.39
N GLY A 349 37.69 13.63 -7.49
CA GLY A 349 39.11 13.93 -7.65
C GLY A 349 39.43 15.34 -7.16
N PHE A 350 40.64 15.50 -6.61
CA PHE A 350 41.14 16.82 -6.20
C PHE A 350 42.68 16.81 -6.15
N GLY A 351 43.32 17.88 -6.66
CA GLY A 351 44.77 17.95 -6.75
C GLY A 351 45.35 16.75 -7.54
N SER A 352 46.21 15.94 -6.92
CA SER A 352 46.78 14.73 -7.51
C SER A 352 45.94 13.49 -7.28
N GLN A 353 44.92 13.55 -6.40
CA GLN A 353 44.01 12.41 -6.14
C GLN A 353 43.00 12.28 -7.29
N LYS A 354 43.00 11.12 -7.95
CA LYS A 354 42.01 10.79 -8.96
C LYS A 354 40.67 10.44 -8.27
N GLY A 355 39.56 10.79 -8.91
CA GLY A 355 38.21 10.43 -8.44
C GLY A 355 37.57 9.31 -9.26
N LEU A 356 36.49 8.76 -8.76
CA LEU A 356 35.63 7.82 -9.46
C LEU A 356 34.99 8.46 -10.71
N GLY A 357 34.53 9.70 -10.57
CA GLY A 357 33.64 10.35 -11.52
C GLY A 357 32.20 9.84 -11.39
N ILE A 358 31.25 10.63 -11.93
CA ILE A 358 29.82 10.33 -11.76
C ILE A 358 29.40 9.00 -12.36
N ASP A 359 30.00 8.60 -13.48
CA ASP A 359 29.63 7.34 -14.17
C ASP A 359 29.95 6.11 -13.31
N ARG A 360 31.12 6.09 -12.64
CA ARG A 360 31.48 4.99 -11.74
C ARG A 360 30.69 5.06 -10.44
N ILE A 361 30.44 6.22 -9.89
CA ILE A 361 29.55 6.41 -8.74
C ILE A 361 28.19 5.79 -9.06
N LYS A 362 27.59 6.17 -10.19
CA LYS A 362 26.30 5.64 -10.63
C LYS A 362 26.35 4.12 -10.80
N LYS A 363 27.34 3.60 -11.53
CA LYS A 363 27.52 2.17 -11.77
C LYS A 363 27.51 1.36 -10.46
N TYR A 364 28.29 1.78 -9.46
CA TYR A 364 28.39 1.03 -8.21
C TYR A 364 27.15 1.17 -7.33
N LEU A 365 26.52 2.34 -7.28
CA LEU A 365 25.24 2.50 -6.61
C LEU A 365 24.14 1.62 -7.26
N GLU A 366 24.14 1.50 -8.59
CA GLU A 366 23.23 0.58 -9.31
C GLU A 366 23.53 -0.89 -9.04
N ILE A 367 24.81 -1.28 -8.89
CA ILE A 367 25.23 -2.64 -8.52
C ILE A 367 24.70 -3.00 -7.12
N PHE A 368 24.68 -2.05 -6.19
CA PHE A 368 24.10 -2.22 -4.86
C PHE A 368 22.56 -2.07 -4.81
N GLY A 369 21.91 -1.83 -5.94
CA GLY A 369 20.46 -1.85 -6.07
C GLY A 369 19.74 -0.51 -5.85
N PHE A 370 20.44 0.62 -5.74
CA PHE A 370 19.83 1.91 -5.36
C PHE A 370 18.91 2.56 -6.41
N THR A 371 18.82 2.04 -7.63
CA THR A 371 17.87 2.55 -8.65
C THR A 371 16.91 1.49 -9.15
N LYS A 372 16.97 0.31 -8.60
CA LYS A 372 16.15 -0.82 -9.01
C LYS A 372 15.18 -1.19 -7.90
N LYS A 373 14.06 -1.76 -8.30
CA LYS A 373 13.24 -2.48 -7.35
C LYS A 373 14.06 -3.63 -6.77
N THR A 374 13.94 -3.85 -5.46
CA THR A 374 14.70 -4.90 -4.78
C THR A 374 14.18 -6.31 -5.11
N GLY A 375 13.06 -6.39 -5.81
CA GLY A 375 12.33 -7.63 -6.06
C GLY A 375 11.36 -7.98 -4.94
N PHE A 376 11.18 -7.07 -3.99
CA PHE A 376 10.16 -7.18 -2.98
C PHE A 376 8.79 -6.87 -3.59
N ASP A 377 8.10 -7.92 -4.03
CA ASP A 377 6.83 -7.80 -4.73
C ASP A 377 5.64 -7.59 -3.77
N PHE A 378 5.86 -6.75 -2.76
CA PHE A 378 4.87 -6.52 -1.71
C PHE A 378 3.85 -5.44 -2.09
N GLN A 379 4.28 -4.41 -2.80
CA GLN A 379 3.43 -3.28 -3.26
C GLN A 379 4.18 -2.43 -4.28
N LYS A 380 3.71 -1.20 -4.50
CA LYS A 380 4.33 -0.18 -5.37
C LYS A 380 5.69 0.27 -4.82
N GLU A 381 6.70 -0.59 -4.90
CA GLU A 381 8.06 -0.22 -4.55
C GLU A 381 8.55 0.92 -5.45
N ALA A 382 9.02 2.01 -4.83
CA ALA A 382 9.62 3.11 -5.54
C ALA A 382 11.05 2.79 -5.97
N THR A 383 11.44 3.24 -7.14
CA THR A 383 12.84 3.19 -7.59
C THR A 383 13.57 4.44 -7.13
N GLY A 384 14.81 4.28 -6.65
CA GLY A 384 15.67 5.42 -6.30
C GLY A 384 16.04 6.28 -7.50
N VAL A 385 16.65 7.42 -7.22
CA VAL A 385 17.18 8.34 -8.23
C VAL A 385 18.66 8.55 -7.97
N ILE A 386 19.51 8.27 -8.95
CA ILE A 386 20.93 8.65 -8.95
C ILE A 386 21.09 9.76 -9.97
N PRO A 387 21.45 10.98 -9.55
CA PRO A 387 21.65 12.09 -10.49
C PRO A 387 22.85 11.84 -11.40
N ASP A 388 22.70 12.21 -12.67
CA ASP A 388 23.73 12.18 -13.69
C ASP A 388 23.60 13.39 -14.63
N PRO A 389 24.48 13.58 -15.62
CA PRO A 389 24.37 14.69 -16.56
C PRO A 389 23.00 14.81 -17.25
N ALA A 390 22.42 13.69 -17.68
CA ALA A 390 21.13 13.69 -18.35
C ALA A 390 19.98 14.06 -17.39
N TRP A 391 20.03 13.56 -16.15
CA TRP A 391 19.09 13.94 -15.10
C TRP A 391 19.18 15.45 -14.80
N LYS A 392 20.39 15.99 -14.71
CA LYS A 392 20.60 17.43 -14.45
C LYS A 392 20.06 18.29 -15.58
N GLU A 393 20.41 17.97 -16.82
CA GLU A 393 19.94 18.67 -18.01
C GLU A 393 18.40 18.74 -18.03
N LYS A 394 17.75 17.61 -17.76
CA LYS A 394 16.29 17.53 -17.72
C LYS A 394 15.67 18.31 -16.54
N THR A 395 16.27 18.23 -15.34
CA THR A 395 15.70 18.76 -14.09
C THR A 395 15.92 20.26 -13.97
N PHE A 396 17.05 20.77 -14.48
CA PHE A 396 17.49 22.18 -14.37
C PHE A 396 17.58 22.88 -15.73
N ASN A 397 16.69 22.59 -16.65
CA ASN A 397 16.50 23.30 -17.92
C ASN A 397 17.78 23.48 -18.76
N GLY A 398 18.55 22.42 -18.95
CA GLY A 398 19.73 22.41 -19.78
C GLY A 398 21.05 22.77 -19.06
N GLU A 399 21.06 22.81 -17.73
CA GLU A 399 22.31 23.01 -16.99
C GLU A 399 23.28 21.83 -17.18
N ILE A 400 24.54 22.17 -17.44
CA ILE A 400 25.63 21.19 -17.58
C ILE A 400 26.08 20.63 -16.22
N TRP A 401 26.54 19.40 -16.23
CA TRP A 401 27.15 18.74 -15.04
C TRP A 401 28.49 19.39 -14.72
N ARG A 402 28.73 19.65 -13.43
CA ARG A 402 29.96 20.23 -12.93
C ARG A 402 30.59 19.32 -11.87
N ILE A 403 31.87 19.51 -11.57
CA ILE A 403 32.58 18.73 -10.57
C ILE A 403 31.92 18.80 -9.18
N GLY A 404 31.34 19.94 -8.82
CA GLY A 404 30.61 20.11 -7.56
C GLY A 404 29.37 19.25 -7.45
N ASP A 405 28.73 18.91 -8.57
CA ASP A 405 27.60 18.01 -8.60
C ASP A 405 28.06 16.58 -8.23
N THR A 406 29.23 16.17 -8.75
CA THR A 406 29.86 14.88 -8.39
C THR A 406 30.25 14.84 -6.91
N TYR A 407 30.83 15.92 -6.37
CA TYR A 407 31.16 15.99 -4.95
C TYR A 407 29.92 15.80 -4.06
N ASN A 408 28.87 16.58 -4.33
CA ASN A 408 27.63 16.48 -3.58
C ASN A 408 26.96 15.09 -3.70
N THR A 409 27.01 14.48 -4.89
CA THR A 409 26.51 13.11 -5.09
C THR A 409 27.33 12.10 -4.30
N ALA A 410 28.66 12.28 -4.20
CA ALA A 410 29.56 11.40 -3.47
C ALA A 410 29.32 11.40 -1.94
N ILE A 411 28.63 12.39 -1.41
CA ILE A 411 28.22 12.44 0.00
C ILE A 411 26.71 12.20 0.20
N GLY A 412 26.02 11.74 -0.85
CA GLY A 412 24.60 11.37 -0.76
C GLY A 412 23.61 12.53 -0.82
N GLN A 413 23.99 13.64 -1.45
CA GLN A 413 23.20 14.84 -1.64
C GLN A 413 22.85 15.06 -3.12
N TYR A 414 22.37 16.22 -3.48
CA TYR A 414 22.18 16.67 -4.88
C TYR A 414 21.21 15.81 -5.70
N GLY A 415 20.01 15.56 -5.16
CA GLY A 415 18.98 14.83 -5.90
C GLY A 415 19.09 13.29 -5.84
N LEU A 416 20.15 12.76 -5.20
CA LEU A 416 20.21 11.34 -4.89
C LEU A 416 19.08 10.99 -3.92
N GLN A 417 18.25 9.99 -4.28
CA GLN A 417 17.12 9.52 -3.47
C GLN A 417 17.08 8.00 -3.46
N ILE A 418 16.86 7.43 -2.30
CA ILE A 418 16.74 5.98 -2.08
C ILE A 418 15.58 5.67 -1.13
N THR A 419 15.14 4.41 -1.13
CA THR A 419 14.18 3.90 -0.14
C THR A 419 14.90 3.16 0.99
N PRO A 420 14.30 3.05 2.19
CA PRO A 420 14.85 2.25 3.28
C PRO A 420 15.07 0.78 2.92
N ILE A 421 14.19 0.18 2.11
CA ILE A 421 14.36 -1.22 1.68
C ILE A 421 15.57 -1.38 0.75
N GLN A 422 15.86 -0.41 -0.12
CA GLN A 422 17.08 -0.40 -0.91
C GLN A 422 18.31 -0.28 -0.02
N ALA A 423 18.26 0.59 1.00
CA ALA A 423 19.37 0.80 1.93
C ALA A 423 19.69 -0.47 2.74
N VAL A 424 18.68 -1.17 3.29
CA VAL A 424 18.90 -2.40 4.05
C VAL A 424 19.42 -3.53 3.17
N THR A 425 18.89 -3.65 1.95
CA THR A 425 19.34 -4.66 0.98
C THR A 425 20.81 -4.44 0.60
N ALA A 426 21.19 -3.19 0.35
CA ALA A 426 22.56 -2.82 0.02
C ALA A 426 23.52 -3.07 1.19
N VAL A 427 23.16 -2.71 2.43
CA VAL A 427 24.02 -2.96 3.59
C VAL A 427 24.09 -4.44 3.97
N ALA A 428 23.02 -5.20 3.75
CA ALA A 428 23.05 -6.66 3.89
C ALA A 428 24.08 -7.29 2.94
N ALA A 429 24.19 -6.78 1.69
CA ALA A 429 25.20 -7.22 0.74
C ALA A 429 26.64 -6.90 1.21
N LEU A 430 26.87 -5.79 1.88
CA LEU A 430 28.17 -5.51 2.52
C LEU A 430 28.43 -6.49 3.68
N ALA A 431 27.42 -6.78 4.48
CA ALA A 431 27.53 -7.66 5.64
C ALA A 431 27.86 -9.11 5.26
N ASN A 432 27.23 -9.64 4.22
CA ASN A 432 27.34 -11.04 3.79
C ASN A 432 28.41 -11.29 2.71
N GLY A 433 29.25 -10.30 2.38
CA GLY A 433 30.33 -10.43 1.41
C GLY A 433 29.87 -10.41 -0.06
N GLY A 434 28.85 -9.62 -0.36
CA GLY A 434 28.44 -9.25 -1.72
C GLY A 434 27.22 -9.98 -2.27
N LYS A 435 26.43 -10.69 -1.45
CA LYS A 435 25.18 -11.30 -1.90
C LYS A 435 24.03 -10.31 -1.71
N LEU A 436 23.48 -9.79 -2.81
CA LEU A 436 22.30 -8.95 -2.82
C LEU A 436 21.05 -9.86 -2.75
N VAL A 437 20.50 -10.02 -1.55
CA VAL A 437 19.35 -10.90 -1.29
C VAL A 437 18.04 -10.17 -1.62
N THR A 438 17.03 -10.93 -2.07
CA THR A 438 15.69 -10.38 -2.29
C THR A 438 14.92 -10.34 -0.97
N PRO A 439 14.39 -9.19 -0.54
CA PRO A 439 13.57 -9.11 0.66
C PRO A 439 12.29 -9.93 0.56
N SER A 440 11.83 -10.51 1.67
CA SER A 440 10.58 -11.27 1.77
C SER A 440 9.91 -11.05 3.13
N ILE A 441 8.58 -10.98 3.13
CA ILE A 441 7.79 -11.01 4.37
C ILE A 441 7.22 -12.40 4.67
N LEU A 442 7.38 -13.36 3.78
CA LEU A 442 6.92 -14.72 4.03
C LEU A 442 7.98 -15.50 4.81
N PHE A 443 7.53 -16.19 5.85
CA PHE A 443 8.37 -17.08 6.62
C PHE A 443 8.61 -18.37 5.85
N THR A 444 9.89 -18.72 5.65
CA THR A 444 10.29 -19.98 5.06
C THR A 444 10.92 -20.86 6.13
N ALA A 445 10.20 -21.90 6.55
CA ALA A 445 10.66 -22.84 7.58
C ALA A 445 11.95 -23.59 7.19
N THR A 446 12.31 -23.56 5.93
CA THR A 446 13.57 -24.09 5.40
C THR A 446 14.48 -22.93 5.03
N SER A 447 15.69 -22.92 5.58
CA SER A 447 16.77 -21.97 5.22
C SER A 447 17.27 -22.19 3.77
N THR A 448 16.34 -22.29 2.84
CA THR A 448 16.65 -22.30 1.42
C THR A 448 17.22 -20.94 1.07
N VAL A 449 18.49 -20.95 0.67
CA VAL A 449 19.21 -19.78 0.19
C VAL A 449 18.37 -19.13 -0.91
N VAL A 450 17.66 -18.05 -0.55
CA VAL A 450 16.87 -17.28 -1.49
C VAL A 450 17.78 -16.80 -2.63
N SER A 451 17.27 -16.77 -3.84
CA SER A 451 17.97 -16.27 -5.02
C SER A 451 18.48 -14.85 -4.75
N GLY A 452 19.73 -14.61 -5.02
CA GLY A 452 20.34 -13.29 -4.87
C GLY A 452 21.42 -13.10 -5.93
N THR A 453 21.60 -11.86 -6.35
CA THR A 453 22.67 -11.51 -7.29
C THR A 453 23.98 -11.32 -6.52
N LYS A 454 25.04 -12.02 -6.91
CA LYS A 454 26.35 -11.78 -6.29
C LYS A 454 27.02 -10.56 -6.91
N ILE A 455 27.32 -9.58 -6.09
CA ILE A 455 28.17 -8.44 -6.44
C ILE A 455 29.60 -8.97 -6.58
N LYS A 456 30.16 -8.81 -7.76
CA LYS A 456 31.57 -9.17 -8.01
C LYS A 456 32.47 -8.12 -7.36
N GLY A 457 33.47 -8.59 -6.61
CA GLY A 457 34.45 -7.73 -5.96
C GLY A 457 35.43 -8.52 -5.11
N ASP A 458 36.54 -7.86 -4.75
CA ASP A 458 37.53 -8.45 -3.87
C ASP A 458 37.00 -8.60 -2.45
N PRO A 459 37.03 -9.81 -1.84
CA PRO A 459 36.63 -10.01 -0.44
C PRO A 459 37.33 -9.07 0.54
N GLN A 460 38.59 -8.67 0.27
CA GLN A 460 39.30 -7.73 1.11
C GLN A 460 38.67 -6.34 1.09
N ASN A 461 38.13 -5.87 -0.06
CA ASN A 461 37.49 -4.58 -0.17
C ASN A 461 36.18 -4.54 0.64
N PHE A 462 35.39 -5.62 0.64
CA PHE A 462 34.25 -5.75 1.57
C PHE A 462 34.71 -5.68 3.02
N GLN A 463 35.82 -6.37 3.37
CA GLN A 463 36.32 -6.39 4.75
C GLN A 463 36.78 -5.00 5.22
N VAL A 464 37.52 -4.26 4.40
CA VAL A 464 37.95 -2.88 4.71
C VAL A 464 36.74 -1.98 4.99
N VAL A 465 35.70 -2.06 4.18
CA VAL A 465 34.46 -1.28 4.37
C VAL A 465 33.76 -1.67 5.66
N ARG A 466 33.64 -2.97 5.95
CA ARG A 466 33.03 -3.48 7.19
C ARG A 466 33.79 -3.00 8.42
N GLU A 467 35.14 -3.04 8.37
CA GLU A 467 35.99 -2.53 9.45
C GLU A 467 35.82 -1.01 9.66
N GLY A 468 35.68 -0.24 8.58
CA GLY A 468 35.35 1.19 8.65
C GLY A 468 33.98 1.44 9.29
N MET A 469 32.98 0.59 8.99
CA MET A 469 31.65 0.66 9.61
C MET A 469 31.68 0.24 11.10
N LEU A 470 32.50 -0.76 11.46
CA LEU A 470 32.73 -1.12 12.87
C LEU A 470 33.41 0.03 13.63
N ALA A 471 34.45 0.62 13.03
CA ALA A 471 35.17 1.77 13.61
C ALA A 471 34.27 3.00 13.80
N SER A 472 33.18 3.13 13.04
CA SER A 472 32.22 4.23 13.23
C SER A 472 31.42 4.11 14.55
N VAL A 473 31.28 2.89 15.06
CA VAL A 473 30.61 2.59 16.33
C VAL A 473 31.57 2.69 17.52
N ALA A 474 32.87 2.64 17.27
CA ALA A 474 33.88 2.85 18.31
C ALA A 474 33.90 4.32 18.78
N GLU A 475 34.61 4.56 19.88
CA GLU A 475 34.82 5.92 20.42
C GLU A 475 35.41 6.87 19.36
N GLY A 476 34.81 8.05 19.23
CA GLY A 476 35.18 9.06 18.24
C GLY A 476 34.64 8.78 16.82
N GLY A 477 33.86 7.75 16.63
CA GLY A 477 33.10 7.51 15.41
C GLY A 477 31.71 8.17 15.45
N THR A 478 31.09 8.35 14.26
CA THR A 478 29.79 9.05 14.17
C THR A 478 28.61 8.22 14.65
N ALA A 479 28.75 6.89 14.74
CA ALA A 479 27.74 5.97 15.22
C ALA A 479 28.06 5.42 16.63
N ALA A 480 28.90 6.13 17.42
CA ALA A 480 29.33 5.68 18.75
C ALA A 480 28.15 5.37 19.71
N GLY A 481 26.99 5.98 19.49
CA GLY A 481 25.76 5.65 20.23
C GLY A 481 25.29 4.20 20.09
N LEU A 482 25.78 3.44 19.08
CA LEU A 482 25.47 2.02 18.90
C LEU A 482 26.46 1.09 19.62
N ASN A 483 27.43 1.62 20.36
CA ASN A 483 28.35 0.79 21.14
C ASN A 483 27.62 0.21 22.36
N MET A 484 27.27 -1.05 22.30
CA MET A 484 26.46 -1.76 23.31
C MET A 484 27.30 -2.56 24.30
N GLY A 485 28.55 -2.89 23.97
CA GLY A 485 29.38 -3.77 24.76
C GLY A 485 28.98 -5.27 24.72
N ALA A 486 27.69 -5.56 24.60
CA ALA A 486 27.18 -6.95 24.54
C ALA A 486 27.22 -7.55 23.13
N VAL A 487 26.99 -6.73 22.10
CA VAL A 487 26.99 -7.15 20.69
C VAL A 487 27.77 -6.14 19.86
N GLU A 488 28.71 -6.64 19.06
CA GLU A 488 29.43 -5.79 18.10
C GLU A 488 28.51 -5.41 16.93
N VAL A 489 28.27 -4.12 16.78
CA VAL A 489 27.48 -3.54 15.69
C VAL A 489 28.41 -2.82 14.71
N ALA A 490 28.20 -3.00 13.41
CA ALA A 490 28.82 -2.16 12.40
C ALA A 490 27.75 -1.22 11.84
N GLY A 491 28.01 0.08 11.77
CA GLY A 491 27.01 1.04 11.36
C GLY A 491 27.55 2.21 10.54
N LYS A 492 26.66 2.97 9.96
CA LYS A 492 26.97 4.25 9.30
C LYS A 492 25.80 5.21 9.47
N THR A 493 26.09 6.37 10.02
CA THR A 493 25.14 7.47 10.12
C THR A 493 25.07 8.29 8.83
N GLY A 494 23.91 8.89 8.59
CA GLY A 494 23.71 9.84 7.51
C GLY A 494 22.83 10.99 7.98
N THR A 495 23.18 12.19 7.56
CA THR A 495 22.37 13.39 7.74
C THR A 495 22.23 14.06 6.39
N ALA A 496 20.99 14.15 5.90
CA ALA A 496 20.71 14.84 4.66
C ALA A 496 19.99 16.16 4.96
N GLU A 497 20.61 17.27 4.59
CA GLU A 497 20.04 18.59 4.77
C GLU A 497 18.91 18.83 3.78
N LEU A 498 17.80 19.44 4.25
CA LEU A 498 16.61 19.70 3.48
C LEU A 498 16.16 21.16 3.58
N GLY A 499 15.57 21.63 2.47
CA GLY A 499 15.11 23.00 2.34
C GLY A 499 16.20 23.98 1.93
N SER A 500 15.81 25.09 1.31
CA SER A 500 16.75 26.10 0.78
C SER A 500 17.60 26.76 1.87
N ARG A 501 17.12 26.79 3.11
CA ARG A 501 17.82 27.33 4.29
C ARG A 501 18.40 26.22 5.17
N LYS A 502 18.37 24.95 4.74
CA LYS A 502 18.85 23.79 5.48
C LYS A 502 18.24 23.66 6.88
N GLN A 503 16.98 24.08 7.03
CA GLN A 503 16.29 24.12 8.31
C GLN A 503 15.78 22.76 8.80
N PHE A 504 15.77 21.76 7.94
CA PHE A 504 15.36 20.39 8.25
C PHE A 504 16.44 19.39 7.84
N VAL A 505 16.37 18.22 8.46
CA VAL A 505 17.25 17.08 8.15
C VAL A 505 16.46 15.78 8.09
N ASN A 506 16.90 14.88 7.22
CA ASN A 506 16.62 13.45 7.38
C ASN A 506 17.79 12.83 8.13
N SER A 507 17.49 12.13 9.23
CA SER A 507 18.50 11.43 10.01
C SER A 507 18.45 9.94 9.70
N TRP A 508 19.56 9.42 9.17
CA TRP A 508 19.70 8.03 8.80
C TRP A 508 20.68 7.27 9.70
N VAL A 509 20.44 5.97 9.80
CA VAL A 509 21.44 4.99 10.21
C VAL A 509 21.21 3.70 9.42
N ILE A 510 22.30 3.10 8.94
CA ILE A 510 22.32 1.75 8.38
C ILE A 510 23.40 0.94 9.09
N GLY A 511 23.25 -0.38 9.10
CA GLY A 511 24.26 -1.24 9.69
C GLY A 511 23.84 -2.70 9.75
N PHE A 512 24.61 -3.47 10.46
CA PHE A 512 24.36 -4.90 10.66
C PHE A 512 24.95 -5.39 11.99
N TRP A 513 24.40 -6.46 12.50
CA TRP A 513 24.89 -7.17 13.70
C TRP A 513 24.58 -8.67 13.66
N PRO A 514 25.31 -9.51 14.46
CA PRO A 514 26.63 -9.25 15.04
C PRO A 514 27.70 -9.04 13.95
N TYR A 515 28.75 -8.25 14.26
CA TYR A 515 29.80 -7.94 13.26
C TYR A 515 30.53 -9.17 12.75
N GLN A 516 30.94 -10.08 13.64
CA GLN A 516 31.76 -11.25 13.28
C GLN A 516 31.00 -12.26 12.40
N LYS A 517 29.72 -12.49 12.71
CA LYS A 517 28.83 -13.38 11.96
C LYS A 517 27.50 -12.68 11.71
N PRO A 518 27.44 -11.83 10.69
CA PRO A 518 26.27 -11.02 10.43
C PRO A 518 25.00 -11.87 10.27
N LYS A 519 23.97 -11.52 11.04
CA LYS A 519 22.66 -12.13 10.96
C LYS A 519 21.61 -11.14 10.50
N TYR A 520 21.62 -9.95 11.04
CA TYR A 520 20.63 -8.93 10.73
C TYR A 520 21.27 -7.65 10.18
N ALA A 521 20.65 -7.08 9.17
CA ALA A 521 20.90 -5.73 8.68
C ALA A 521 19.74 -4.82 9.07
N PHE A 522 20.03 -3.54 9.24
CA PHE A 522 19.02 -2.53 9.54
C PHE A 522 19.21 -1.26 8.72
N ALA A 523 18.10 -0.58 8.48
CA ALA A 523 18.05 0.78 7.95
C ALA A 523 16.94 1.55 8.65
N VAL A 524 17.26 2.71 9.20
CA VAL A 524 16.29 3.62 9.81
C VAL A 524 16.47 5.01 9.22
N VAL A 525 15.36 5.65 8.90
CA VAL A 525 15.28 7.06 8.55
C VAL A 525 14.25 7.77 9.42
N MET A 526 14.66 8.89 9.99
CA MET A 526 13.75 9.85 10.63
C MET A 526 13.57 11.03 9.70
N GLU A 527 12.32 11.28 9.29
CA GLU A 527 11.96 12.18 8.21
C GLU A 527 11.77 13.62 8.70
N LYS A 528 12.48 14.55 8.05
CA LYS A 528 12.22 16.00 8.15
C LYS A 528 12.15 16.51 9.60
N GLY A 529 13.16 16.18 10.41
CA GLY A 529 13.34 16.77 11.74
C GLY A 529 14.01 18.13 11.70
N PRO A 530 14.00 18.91 12.80
CA PRO A 530 14.68 20.19 12.88
C PRO A 530 16.20 20.04 12.73
N ALA A 531 16.83 20.97 12.01
CA ALA A 531 18.28 21.03 11.92
C ALA A 531 18.89 21.31 13.31
N GLY A 532 20.04 20.70 13.60
CA GLY A 532 20.71 20.83 14.90
C GLY A 532 20.22 19.83 15.96
N ASN A 533 19.25 18.99 15.65
CA ASN A 533 18.87 17.89 16.53
C ASN A 533 19.99 16.84 16.63
N LEU A 534 20.28 16.39 17.85
CA LEU A 534 21.31 15.38 18.13
C LEU A 534 20.78 13.93 18.12
N LEU A 535 19.46 13.74 18.23
CA LEU A 535 18.82 12.44 18.25
C LEU A 535 18.26 12.12 16.86
N GLY A 536 18.39 10.87 16.42
CA GLY A 536 17.90 10.45 15.10
C GLY A 536 17.90 8.93 14.96
N GLY A 537 18.16 8.44 13.75
CA GLY A 537 18.11 7.00 13.44
C GLY A 537 18.98 6.16 14.38
N THR A 538 20.16 6.65 14.78
CA THR A 538 21.04 5.95 15.73
C THR A 538 20.37 5.71 17.08
N PHE A 539 19.62 6.69 17.59
CA PHE A 539 18.87 6.56 18.84
C PHE A 539 17.81 5.46 18.73
N VAL A 540 17.10 5.38 17.60
CA VAL A 540 16.08 4.35 17.37
C VAL A 540 16.67 2.95 17.46
N ILE A 541 17.77 2.68 16.74
CA ILE A 541 18.42 1.37 16.77
C ILE A 541 19.04 1.09 18.15
N ARG A 542 19.61 2.09 18.82
CA ARG A 542 20.14 1.90 20.17
C ARG A 542 19.05 1.44 21.14
N GLN A 543 17.91 2.13 21.19
CA GLN A 543 16.79 1.78 22.06
C GLN A 543 16.25 0.38 21.75
N LEU A 544 16.15 0.03 20.46
CA LEU A 544 15.68 -1.29 20.05
C LEU A 544 16.64 -2.39 20.48
N LEU A 545 17.95 -2.21 20.27
CA LEU A 545 18.96 -3.20 20.68
C LEU A 545 19.04 -3.33 22.19
N ASP A 546 18.91 -2.23 22.96
CA ASP A 546 18.83 -2.27 24.41
C ASP A 546 17.62 -3.08 24.87
N TRP A 547 16.45 -2.87 24.22
CA TRP A 547 15.24 -3.63 24.51
C TRP A 547 15.37 -5.12 24.14
N MET A 548 15.99 -5.46 23.01
CA MET A 548 16.23 -6.84 22.58
C MET A 548 17.25 -7.58 23.47
N ALA A 549 18.08 -6.87 24.23
CA ALA A 549 19.09 -7.46 25.09
C ALA A 549 18.58 -7.82 26.49
N VAL A 550 17.38 -7.38 26.86
CA VAL A 550 16.67 -7.70 28.10
C VAL A 550 15.84 -8.96 27.92
#